data_7e4cdd829efe2970559789eb19d7e59a
#
_entry.id   7e4cdd829efe2970559789eb19d7e59a
#
_cell.length_a   1.000
_cell.length_b   1.000
_cell.length_c   1.000
_cell.angle_alpha   90.00
_cell.angle_beta   90.00
_cell.angle_gamma   90.00
#
_symmetry.space_group_name_H-M   'P 1'
#
loop_
_entity.id
_entity.type
_entity.pdbx_description
1 polymer ?
#
loop_
_entity_poly.entity_id
_entity_poly.type
_entity_poly.pdbx_seq_one_letter_code
_entity_poly.pdbx_strand_id
1 'polypeptide(L)'
;MNPAKEIIVRAVNDNPSQGTLTLGDKIFPCALGKQGVALVKHEGDMRTPQGNFPLRTVFYRYDKLSTPIYTQVPMMALLQEDGWCDDPDDRAYNQSVMLPYHASAESLWRDDDAYDVIVVLGHNDNPTEKGKGSAIFLHVASETSEDTFEGTEGCIALRKQDLLEILPILSPETTLTVRVN
;
A
#
# COMPACT_ATOMS: atom_id res chain seq x y z
N MET A 1 3.61 -7.66 -22.49
CA MET A 1 2.38 -8.10 -21.82
C MET A 1 1.41 -6.91 -21.83
N ASN A 2 0.11 -7.14 -22.07
CA ASN A 2 -0.85 -6.06 -21.91
C ASN A 2 -0.92 -5.67 -20.42
N PRO A 3 -0.92 -4.38 -20.09
CA PRO A 3 -1.04 -3.95 -18.70
C PRO A 3 -2.38 -4.40 -18.12
N ALA A 4 -2.35 -4.84 -16.88
CA ALA A 4 -3.57 -5.18 -16.16
C ALA A 4 -4.35 -3.90 -15.83
N LYS A 5 -5.64 -3.89 -16.09
CA LYS A 5 -6.47 -2.69 -15.86
C LYS A 5 -6.97 -2.58 -14.42
N GLU A 6 -7.23 -3.70 -13.75
CA GLU A 6 -7.81 -3.69 -12.41
C GLU A 6 -7.19 -4.79 -11.52
N ILE A 7 -6.85 -4.41 -10.31
CA ILE A 7 -6.56 -5.30 -9.19
C ILE A 7 -7.80 -5.30 -8.28
N ILE A 8 -8.27 -6.47 -7.88
CA ILE A 8 -9.43 -6.58 -6.99
C ILE A 8 -8.97 -7.19 -5.66
N VAL A 9 -9.26 -6.48 -4.56
CA VAL A 9 -8.97 -6.93 -3.20
C VAL A 9 -10.27 -7.19 -2.46
N ARG A 10 -10.36 -8.35 -1.77
CA ARG A 10 -11.50 -8.74 -0.93
C ARG A 10 -11.01 -9.31 0.39
N ALA A 11 -11.69 -8.96 1.48
CA ALA A 11 -11.48 -9.60 2.78
C ALA A 11 -11.98 -11.05 2.74
N VAL A 12 -11.37 -11.93 3.53
CA VAL A 12 -11.94 -13.26 3.80
C VAL A 12 -12.93 -13.17 4.97
N ASN A 13 -13.99 -13.99 4.92
CA ASN A 13 -15.13 -13.84 5.84
C ASN A 13 -14.77 -14.08 7.32
N ASP A 14 -13.84 -14.99 7.60
CA ASP A 14 -13.55 -15.45 8.97
C ASP A 14 -12.39 -14.70 9.63
N ASN A 15 -11.65 -13.88 8.87
CA ASN A 15 -10.54 -13.09 9.37
C ASN A 15 -10.46 -11.73 8.65
N PRO A 16 -10.92 -10.65 9.27
CA PRO A 16 -11.03 -9.35 8.61
C PRO A 16 -9.68 -8.74 8.21
N SER A 17 -8.58 -9.16 8.85
CA SER A 17 -7.23 -8.69 8.52
C SER A 17 -6.57 -9.47 7.39
N GLN A 18 -7.23 -10.51 6.86
CA GLN A 18 -6.76 -11.30 5.73
C GLN A 18 -7.65 -11.08 4.53
N GLY A 19 -7.06 -11.15 3.35
CA GLY A 19 -7.78 -10.96 2.10
C GLY A 19 -7.17 -11.74 0.95
N THR A 20 -7.76 -11.54 -0.21
CA THR A 20 -7.21 -12.00 -1.49
C THR A 20 -7.07 -10.81 -2.42
N LEU A 21 -5.94 -10.76 -3.13
CA LEU A 21 -5.69 -9.84 -4.23
C LEU A 21 -5.77 -10.62 -5.53
N THR A 22 -6.67 -10.23 -6.41
CA THR A 22 -6.87 -10.87 -7.73
C THR A 22 -6.38 -9.94 -8.83
N LEU A 23 -5.55 -10.47 -9.72
CA LEU A 23 -5.03 -9.77 -10.89
C LEU A 23 -5.09 -10.69 -12.12
N GLY A 24 -6.06 -10.46 -12.99
CA GLY A 24 -6.39 -11.41 -14.08
C GLY A 24 -6.82 -12.75 -13.51
N ASP A 25 -6.12 -13.82 -13.91
CA ASP A 25 -6.39 -15.18 -13.44
C ASP A 25 -5.59 -15.56 -12.18
N LYS A 26 -4.76 -14.67 -11.67
CA LYS A 26 -3.92 -14.90 -10.48
C LYS A 26 -4.61 -14.40 -9.22
N ILE A 27 -4.49 -15.18 -8.15
CA ILE A 27 -5.02 -14.86 -6.82
C ILE A 27 -3.88 -15.00 -5.82
N PHE A 28 -3.65 -13.95 -5.05
CA PHE A 28 -2.63 -13.90 -4.02
C PHE A 28 -3.27 -13.66 -2.65
N PRO A 29 -2.87 -14.38 -1.59
CA PRO A 29 -3.26 -14.01 -0.24
C PRO A 29 -2.62 -12.66 0.13
N CYS A 30 -3.34 -11.83 0.88
CA CYS A 30 -2.86 -10.52 1.30
C CYS A 30 -3.31 -10.18 2.72
N ALA A 31 -2.53 -9.32 3.38
CA ALA A 31 -2.96 -8.66 4.61
C ALA A 31 -3.79 -7.41 4.31
N LEU A 32 -4.69 -7.11 5.22
CA LEU A 32 -5.52 -5.91 5.29
C LEU A 32 -5.36 -5.23 6.65
N GLY A 33 -6.01 -4.11 6.85
CA GLY A 33 -6.06 -3.45 8.15
C GLY A 33 -6.51 -4.41 9.26
N LYS A 34 -5.90 -4.32 10.44
CA LYS A 34 -6.22 -5.15 11.63
C LYS A 34 -7.71 -5.19 11.94
N GLN A 35 -8.44 -4.12 11.64
CA GLN A 35 -9.88 -3.97 11.85
C GLN A 35 -10.71 -4.19 10.56
N GLY A 36 -10.11 -4.81 9.54
CA GLY A 36 -10.77 -5.13 8.29
C GLY A 36 -10.90 -3.95 7.32
N VAL A 37 -11.98 -3.94 6.54
CA VAL A 37 -12.28 -2.92 5.53
C VAL A 37 -13.29 -1.91 6.06
N ALA A 38 -13.12 -0.62 5.72
CA ALA A 38 -14.01 0.46 6.09
C ALA A 38 -14.72 1.06 4.86
N LEU A 39 -16.03 1.25 4.97
CA LEU A 39 -16.81 2.07 4.02
C LEU A 39 -16.46 3.55 4.15
N VAL A 40 -16.27 4.00 5.39
CA VAL A 40 -15.83 5.37 5.72
C VAL A 40 -14.54 5.25 6.51
N LYS A 41 -13.44 5.66 5.89
CA LYS A 41 -12.09 5.63 6.49
C LYS A 41 -11.89 6.82 7.42
N HIS A 42 -11.27 6.57 8.57
CA HIS A 42 -10.78 7.57 9.49
C HIS A 42 -9.30 7.35 9.79
N GLU A 43 -8.57 8.43 10.07
CA GLU A 43 -7.17 8.32 10.50
C GLU A 43 -7.07 7.47 11.78
N GLY A 44 -6.11 6.54 11.82
CA GLY A 44 -5.86 5.67 12.98
C GLY A 44 -6.89 4.55 13.22
N ASP A 45 -7.88 4.34 12.34
CA ASP A 45 -8.93 3.31 12.53
C ASP A 45 -8.46 1.87 12.26
N MET A 46 -7.23 1.70 11.79
CA MET A 46 -6.61 0.40 11.45
C MET A 46 -7.42 -0.40 10.40
N ARG A 47 -8.11 0.30 9.50
CA ARG A 47 -8.95 -0.31 8.45
C ARG A 47 -8.46 0.04 7.06
N THR A 48 -8.53 -0.93 6.16
CA THR A 48 -8.30 -0.68 4.74
C THR A 48 -9.51 0.03 4.13
N PRO A 49 -9.35 1.17 3.44
CA PRO A 49 -10.50 1.84 2.85
C PRO A 49 -11.10 1.03 1.70
N GLN A 50 -12.42 0.95 1.66
CA GLN A 50 -13.14 0.51 0.47
C GLN A 50 -13.07 1.59 -0.60
N GLY A 51 -12.90 1.19 -1.86
CA GLY A 51 -12.88 2.13 -2.97
C GLY A 51 -12.12 1.63 -4.18
N ASN A 52 -11.98 2.51 -5.16
CA ASN A 52 -11.16 2.29 -6.35
C ASN A 52 -10.04 3.34 -6.35
N PHE A 53 -8.80 2.88 -6.32
CA PHE A 53 -7.62 3.72 -6.12
C PHE A 53 -6.68 3.63 -7.33
N PRO A 54 -6.31 4.75 -7.94
CA PRO A 54 -5.24 4.77 -8.93
C PRO A 54 -3.89 4.47 -8.27
N LEU A 55 -2.97 3.88 -9.03
CA LEU A 55 -1.58 3.70 -8.60
C LEU A 55 -0.80 4.98 -8.93
N ARG A 56 -0.12 5.55 -7.94
CA ARG A 56 0.58 6.84 -8.08
C ARG A 56 2.05 6.69 -8.38
N THR A 57 2.78 6.06 -7.46
CA THR A 57 4.24 5.93 -7.51
C THR A 57 4.64 4.61 -6.87
N VAL A 58 5.70 4.00 -7.37
CA VAL A 58 6.38 2.88 -6.73
C VAL A 58 7.65 3.41 -6.09
N PHE A 59 7.77 3.29 -4.76
CA PHE A 59 9.02 3.48 -4.05
C PHE A 59 9.70 2.14 -3.79
N TYR A 60 11.03 2.12 -3.77
CA TYR A 60 11.77 0.88 -3.53
C TYR A 60 13.11 1.10 -2.84
N ARG A 61 13.51 0.10 -2.04
CA ARG A 61 14.82 0.02 -1.38
C ARG A 61 15.83 -0.62 -2.33
N TYR A 62 16.65 0.20 -2.99
CA TYR A 62 17.68 -0.26 -3.93
C TYR A 62 18.76 -1.14 -3.27
N ASP A 63 18.96 -0.97 -1.97
CA ASP A 63 19.95 -1.70 -1.17
C ASP A 63 19.45 -3.08 -0.68
N LYS A 64 18.13 -3.32 -0.70
CA LYS A 64 17.49 -4.58 -0.26
C LYS A 64 16.97 -5.47 -1.40
N LEU A 65 16.97 -4.97 -2.61
CA LEU A 65 16.53 -5.73 -3.77
C LEU A 65 17.74 -6.33 -4.50
N SER A 66 17.77 -7.67 -4.59
CA SER A 66 18.85 -8.42 -5.25
C SER A 66 18.80 -8.32 -6.78
N THR A 67 17.65 -7.95 -7.34
CA THR A 67 17.44 -7.80 -8.79
C THR A 67 16.73 -6.48 -9.08
N PRO A 68 17.02 -5.84 -10.23
CA PRO A 68 16.27 -4.67 -10.66
C PRO A 68 14.79 -4.97 -10.79
N ILE A 69 13.94 -4.09 -10.27
CA ILE A 69 12.49 -4.14 -10.47
C ILE A 69 12.12 -3.34 -11.72
N TYR A 70 11.00 -3.71 -12.32
CA TYR A 70 10.44 -3.04 -13.47
C TYR A 70 8.93 -2.86 -13.34
N THR A 71 8.44 -1.67 -13.68
CA THR A 71 7.01 -1.35 -13.77
C THR A 71 6.81 -0.16 -14.71
N GLN A 72 5.59 0.04 -15.24
CA GLN A 72 5.23 1.24 -16.00
C GLN A 72 4.68 2.36 -15.08
N VAL A 73 4.38 2.07 -13.82
CA VAL A 73 4.02 3.10 -12.82
C VAL A 73 5.28 3.94 -12.55
N PRO A 74 5.20 5.27 -12.39
CA PRO A 74 6.34 6.10 -11.99
C PRO A 74 7.08 5.50 -10.79
N MET A 75 8.41 5.43 -10.85
CA MET A 75 9.21 4.70 -9.88
C MET A 75 10.36 5.55 -9.34
N MET A 76 10.58 5.50 -8.03
CA MET A 76 11.62 6.24 -7.32
C MET A 76 12.31 5.37 -6.28
N ALA A 77 13.64 5.46 -6.21
CA ALA A 77 14.39 4.86 -5.11
C ALA A 77 14.15 5.64 -3.82
N LEU A 78 13.94 4.94 -2.71
CA LEU A 78 13.84 5.56 -1.38
C LEU A 78 15.19 6.09 -0.92
N LEU A 79 15.15 7.23 -0.25
CA LEU A 79 16.25 7.82 0.51
C LEU A 79 15.99 7.69 2.02
N GLN A 80 17.05 7.82 2.82
CA GLN A 80 16.93 7.68 4.28
C GLN A 80 16.03 8.73 4.93
N GLU A 81 15.94 9.89 4.29
CA GLU A 81 15.14 11.03 4.75
C GLU A 81 13.69 11.01 4.23
N ASP A 82 13.30 10.01 3.44
CA ASP A 82 11.93 9.95 2.92
C ASP A 82 10.95 9.58 4.02
N GLY A 83 9.91 10.40 4.15
CA GLY A 83 8.80 10.22 5.08
C GLY A 83 7.46 10.50 4.43
N TRP A 84 6.40 10.20 5.17
CA TRP A 84 5.02 10.47 4.79
C TRP A 84 4.28 11.12 5.94
N CYS A 85 3.75 12.32 5.74
CA CYS A 85 3.04 13.07 6.80
C CYS A 85 1.68 12.43 7.08
N ASP A 86 1.46 12.05 8.33
CA ASP A 86 0.24 11.45 8.85
C ASP A 86 -0.48 12.34 9.87
N ASP A 87 -0.01 13.57 10.07
CA ASP A 87 -0.65 14.55 10.95
C ASP A 87 -1.83 15.23 10.24
N PRO A 88 -3.08 14.98 10.67
CA PRO A 88 -4.25 15.58 10.02
C PRO A 88 -4.33 17.11 10.12
N ASP A 89 -3.56 17.71 11.03
CA ASP A 89 -3.53 19.17 11.24
C ASP A 89 -2.46 19.87 10.40
N ASP A 90 -1.56 19.11 9.77
CA ASP A 90 -0.51 19.65 8.92
C ASP A 90 -0.98 19.84 7.47
N ARG A 91 -0.44 20.88 6.82
CA ARG A 91 -0.74 21.18 5.41
C ARG A 91 -0.24 20.12 4.43
N ALA A 92 0.77 19.33 4.82
CA ALA A 92 1.30 18.23 4.04
C ALA A 92 0.65 16.88 4.39
N TYR A 93 -0.47 16.89 5.13
CA TYR A 93 -1.19 15.67 5.47
C TYR A 93 -1.39 14.79 4.25
N ASN A 94 -1.07 13.50 4.40
CA ASN A 94 -1.11 12.49 3.34
C ASN A 94 -0.22 12.79 2.13
N GLN A 95 0.94 13.40 2.36
CA GLN A 95 1.94 13.69 1.34
C GLN A 95 3.33 13.25 1.78
N SER A 96 4.20 13.01 0.78
CA SER A 96 5.62 12.77 1.00
C SER A 96 6.29 14.01 1.58
N VAL A 97 7.16 13.81 2.59
CA VAL A 97 7.95 14.84 3.27
C VAL A 97 9.38 14.37 3.48
N MET A 98 10.28 15.31 3.76
CA MET A 98 11.66 14.98 4.16
C MET A 98 11.79 14.99 5.69
N LEU A 99 12.41 13.96 6.22
CA LEU A 99 12.71 13.83 7.65
C LEU A 99 14.08 14.46 8.00
N PRO A 100 14.25 15.05 9.20
CA PRO A 100 13.21 15.21 10.23
C PRO A 100 12.15 16.24 9.83
N TYR A 101 10.87 15.90 10.04
CA TYR A 101 9.75 16.78 9.75
C TYR A 101 9.18 17.39 11.04
N HIS A 102 8.57 18.57 10.97
CA HIS A 102 8.10 19.31 12.16
C HIS A 102 6.78 18.77 12.74
N ALA A 103 6.01 18.03 11.94
CA ALA A 103 4.76 17.38 12.34
C ALA A 103 4.93 15.84 12.33
N SER A 104 3.89 15.11 12.72
CA SER A 104 3.91 13.65 12.68
C SER A 104 4.11 13.14 11.25
N ALA A 105 5.09 12.27 11.07
CA ALA A 105 5.36 11.63 9.79
C ALA A 105 6.04 10.27 10.03
N GLU A 106 5.61 9.25 9.30
CA GLU A 106 6.28 7.96 9.32
C GLU A 106 7.52 7.96 8.41
N SER A 107 8.56 7.21 8.81
CA SER A 107 9.71 6.96 7.95
C SER A 107 9.38 5.90 6.91
N LEU A 108 9.69 6.18 5.64
CA LEU A 108 9.59 5.19 4.57
C LEU A 108 10.85 4.30 4.48
N TRP A 109 11.98 4.75 5.07
CA TRP A 109 13.20 3.97 5.16
C TRP A 109 13.21 3.16 6.46
N ARG A 110 12.78 1.90 6.36
CA ARG A 110 12.62 1.00 7.52
C ARG A 110 13.72 -0.05 7.58
N ASP A 111 13.99 -0.56 8.78
CA ASP A 111 14.93 -1.66 8.99
C ASP A 111 14.31 -3.01 8.65
N ASP A 112 12.98 -3.16 8.87
CA ASP A 112 12.24 -4.33 8.41
C ASP A 112 12.01 -4.30 6.89
N ASP A 113 11.42 -5.36 6.34
CA ASP A 113 11.22 -5.52 4.91
C ASP A 113 9.90 -4.91 4.41
N ALA A 114 9.05 -4.38 5.30
CA ALA A 114 7.70 -3.93 4.96
C ALA A 114 7.67 -2.91 3.81
N TYR A 115 8.64 -1.99 3.79
CA TYR A 115 8.74 -0.94 2.78
C TYR A 115 9.88 -1.14 1.77
N ASP A 116 10.31 -2.39 1.58
CA ASP A 116 11.27 -2.70 0.51
C ASP A 116 10.73 -2.34 -0.88
N VAL A 117 9.41 -2.46 -1.04
CA VAL A 117 8.63 -1.96 -2.17
C VAL A 117 7.30 -1.40 -1.66
N ILE A 118 6.97 -0.20 -2.09
CA ILE A 118 5.72 0.50 -1.78
C ILE A 118 5.07 0.92 -3.09
N VAL A 119 3.81 0.58 -3.29
CA VAL A 119 2.96 1.18 -4.33
C VAL A 119 1.98 2.13 -3.65
N VAL A 120 2.12 3.42 -3.90
CA VAL A 120 1.25 4.45 -3.34
C VAL A 120 -0.12 4.40 -4.02
N LEU A 121 -1.16 4.25 -3.22
CA LEU A 121 -2.55 4.27 -3.68
C LEU A 121 -3.13 5.67 -3.57
N GLY A 122 -3.87 6.10 -4.59
CA GLY A 122 -4.52 7.41 -4.62
C GLY A 122 -5.77 7.44 -3.73
N HIS A 123 -5.59 7.18 -2.43
CA HIS A 123 -6.60 7.34 -1.41
C HIS A 123 -6.45 8.71 -0.75
N ASN A 124 -7.55 9.45 -0.61
CA ASN A 124 -7.57 10.76 0.08
C ASN A 124 -6.47 11.74 -0.39
N ASP A 125 -6.24 11.82 -1.69
CA ASP A 125 -5.12 12.61 -2.25
C ASP A 125 -5.57 13.75 -3.19
N ASN A 126 -6.82 13.73 -3.69
CA ASN A 126 -7.30 14.76 -4.61
C ASN A 126 -8.83 14.97 -4.53
N PRO A 127 -9.31 15.91 -3.69
CA PRO A 127 -8.57 16.68 -2.70
C PRO A 127 -8.24 15.83 -1.45
N THR A 128 -7.18 16.21 -0.72
CA THR A 128 -6.91 15.65 0.60
C THR A 128 -7.89 16.22 1.62
N GLU A 129 -8.58 15.36 2.35
CA GLU A 129 -9.49 15.74 3.43
C GLU A 129 -8.92 15.34 4.79
N LYS A 130 -8.95 16.28 5.75
CA LYS A 130 -8.45 16.08 7.11
C LYS A 130 -9.11 14.87 7.79
N GLY A 131 -8.29 13.96 8.33
CA GLY A 131 -8.75 12.81 9.12
C GLY A 131 -9.40 11.68 8.33
N LYS A 132 -9.34 11.71 6.99
CA LYS A 132 -9.89 10.66 6.12
C LYS A 132 -8.90 9.52 5.81
N GLY A 133 -7.78 9.50 6.51
CA GLY A 133 -6.72 8.50 6.36
C GLY A 133 -5.57 8.97 5.48
N SER A 134 -4.39 8.52 5.82
CA SER A 134 -3.12 8.80 5.15
C SER A 134 -2.33 7.52 4.93
N ALA A 135 -1.28 7.58 4.09
CA ALA A 135 -0.32 6.52 3.90
C ALA A 135 -0.96 5.16 3.57
N ILE A 136 -1.92 5.14 2.65
CA ILE A 136 -2.53 3.87 2.18
C ILE A 136 -1.72 3.34 1.00
N PHE A 137 -0.99 2.28 1.27
CA PHE A 137 -0.04 1.67 0.33
C PHE A 137 -0.38 0.20 0.05
N LEU A 138 0.15 -0.32 -1.05
CA LEU A 138 0.38 -1.73 -1.26
C LEU A 138 1.87 -1.99 -1.02
N HIS A 139 2.23 -2.84 -0.05
CA HIS A 139 3.61 -3.05 0.39
C HIS A 139 3.90 -4.52 0.72
N VAL A 140 5.11 -4.82 1.24
CA VAL A 140 5.53 -6.17 1.60
C VAL A 140 4.90 -6.58 2.94
N ALA A 141 4.31 -7.77 3.00
CA ALA A 141 3.69 -8.32 4.19
C ALA A 141 4.70 -8.90 5.18
N SER A 142 4.39 -8.80 6.47
CA SER A 142 5.03 -9.57 7.54
C SER A 142 4.33 -10.93 7.64
N GLU A 143 5.03 -12.00 7.31
CA GLU A 143 4.48 -13.37 7.31
C GLU A 143 4.45 -13.93 8.74
N THR A 144 3.32 -14.51 9.13
CA THR A 144 3.15 -15.21 10.43
C THR A 144 3.18 -16.72 10.27
N SER A 145 2.68 -17.22 9.14
CA SER A 145 2.73 -18.61 8.71
C SER A 145 2.49 -18.68 7.20
N GLU A 146 2.47 -19.88 6.64
CA GLU A 146 2.17 -20.05 5.21
C GLU A 146 0.82 -19.41 4.86
N ASP A 147 0.86 -18.46 3.91
CA ASP A 147 -0.31 -17.69 3.41
C ASP A 147 -1.10 -16.89 4.44
N THR A 148 -0.50 -16.62 5.63
CA THR A 148 -1.06 -15.71 6.62
C THR A 148 -0.07 -14.64 7.06
N PHE A 149 -0.60 -13.43 7.33
CA PHE A 149 0.19 -12.24 7.54
C PHE A 149 -0.27 -11.48 8.77
N GLU A 150 0.61 -10.67 9.33
CA GLU A 150 0.20 -9.65 10.30
C GLU A 150 -0.72 -8.63 9.64
N GLY A 151 -1.82 -8.28 10.33
CA GLY A 151 -2.70 -7.21 9.88
C GLY A 151 -1.98 -5.86 9.89
N THR A 152 -2.32 -5.00 8.94
CA THR A 152 -1.73 -3.66 8.78
C THR A 152 -2.50 -2.59 9.57
N GLU A 153 -2.05 -1.35 9.50
CA GLU A 153 -2.78 -0.18 10.04
C GLU A 153 -3.77 0.43 9.02
N GLY A 154 -3.94 -0.21 7.87
CA GLY A 154 -4.87 0.19 6.81
C GLY A 154 -4.36 -0.10 5.40
N CYS A 155 -3.09 -0.37 5.23
CA CYS A 155 -2.48 -0.76 3.96
C CYS A 155 -2.95 -2.14 3.51
N ILE A 156 -2.63 -2.48 2.26
CA ILE A 156 -2.72 -3.83 1.72
C ILE A 156 -1.28 -4.35 1.64
N ALA A 157 -1.03 -5.58 2.09
CA ALA A 157 0.32 -6.12 2.02
C ALA A 157 0.34 -7.50 1.40
N LEU A 158 1.31 -7.75 0.52
CA LEU A 158 1.56 -9.01 -0.17
C LEU A 158 2.88 -9.61 0.27
N ARG A 159 3.02 -10.92 0.15
CA ARG A 159 4.34 -11.54 0.17
C ARG A 159 5.26 -10.83 -0.83
N LYS A 160 6.52 -10.60 -0.45
CA LYS A 160 7.50 -9.87 -1.28
C LYS A 160 7.59 -10.44 -2.71
N GLN A 161 7.64 -11.76 -2.83
CA GLN A 161 7.72 -12.44 -4.12
C GLN A 161 6.48 -12.15 -4.99
N ASP A 162 5.30 -12.18 -4.41
CA ASP A 162 4.03 -11.93 -5.10
C ASP A 162 3.93 -10.47 -5.56
N LEU A 163 4.35 -9.53 -4.70
CA LEU A 163 4.41 -8.12 -5.06
C LEU A 163 5.37 -7.88 -6.22
N LEU A 164 6.58 -8.46 -6.18
CA LEU A 164 7.55 -8.35 -7.27
C LEU A 164 7.05 -8.99 -8.57
N GLU A 165 6.25 -10.05 -8.49
CA GLU A 165 5.65 -10.72 -9.64
C GLU A 165 4.63 -9.84 -10.38
N ILE A 166 3.85 -9.05 -9.65
CA ILE A 166 2.82 -8.20 -10.25
C ILE A 166 3.36 -6.87 -10.78
N LEU A 167 4.45 -6.32 -10.23
CA LEU A 167 4.98 -5.01 -10.63
C LEU A 167 5.13 -4.82 -12.15
N PRO A 168 5.69 -5.80 -12.92
CA PRO A 168 5.93 -5.62 -14.35
C PRO A 168 4.67 -5.43 -15.20
N ILE A 169 3.52 -5.83 -14.69
CA ILE A 169 2.23 -5.74 -15.40
C ILE A 169 1.37 -4.57 -14.91
N LEU A 170 1.86 -3.79 -13.94
CA LEU A 170 1.21 -2.58 -13.47
C LEU A 170 1.57 -1.39 -14.36
N SER A 171 0.62 -0.50 -14.56
CA SER A 171 0.74 0.74 -15.33
C SER A 171 0.00 1.90 -14.65
N PRO A 172 0.18 3.15 -15.10
CA PRO A 172 -0.61 4.29 -14.60
C PRO A 172 -2.13 4.16 -14.82
N GLU A 173 -2.55 3.27 -15.73
CA GLU A 173 -3.97 2.99 -16.00
C GLU A 173 -4.54 1.88 -15.09
N THR A 174 -3.68 1.19 -14.35
CA THR A 174 -4.09 0.16 -13.41
C THR A 174 -4.74 0.81 -12.18
N THR A 175 -5.88 0.29 -11.76
CA THR A 175 -6.53 0.66 -10.51
C THR A 175 -6.58 -0.51 -9.54
N LEU A 176 -6.55 -0.21 -8.23
CA LEU A 176 -6.76 -1.19 -7.17
C LEU A 176 -8.11 -0.92 -6.52
N THR A 177 -9.00 -1.92 -6.59
CA THR A 177 -10.36 -1.86 -6.05
C THR A 177 -10.46 -2.73 -4.82
N VAL A 178 -10.76 -2.12 -3.66
CA VAL A 178 -11.09 -2.84 -2.42
C VAL A 178 -12.61 -2.95 -2.31
N ARG A 179 -13.12 -4.19 -2.19
CA ARG A 179 -14.55 -4.49 -2.07
C ARG A 179 -14.84 -5.18 -0.74
N VAL A 180 -15.95 -4.81 -0.12
CA VAL A 180 -16.57 -5.59 0.95
C VAL A 180 -17.34 -6.74 0.29
N ASN A 181 -17.33 -7.91 0.92
CA ASN A 181 -18.10 -9.08 0.47
C ASN A 181 -19.60 -8.86 0.69
#